data_85136845658e7d995e19d888a0a3fb12
#
_entry.id   85136845658e7d995e19d888a0a3fb12
#
_cell.length_a   1.000
_cell.length_b   1.000
_cell.length_c   1.000
_cell.angle_alpha   90.00
_cell.angle_beta   90.00
_cell.angle_gamma   90.00
#
_symmetry.space_group_name_H-M   'P 1'
#
loop_
_entity.id
_entity.type
_entity.pdbx_description
1 polymer ?
#
loop_
_entity_poly.entity_id
_entity_poly.type
_entity_poly.pdbx_seq_one_letter_code
_entity_poly.pdbx_strand_id
1 'polypeptide(L)'
;MKIMSFNTQHCLNFSEQKIDYEIMARTITGVGADIVGLNEMFDEGKFINQTKKLSELSGINNWYFAQAIIDTDGPYGNGFLSKYPIKKAETIIIPDPNPKMVEGGCYETRCLLKAELENGYTVLVTHFGLNFDEQESAVKTILEHISDERCILMGDFNITPDNPLLEPIKARMVDTAKGFLESKGSWPSDNPKIKIDYIFVSPDINVISADIPEIIASDHRPHIAEIK
;
A
#
# COMPACT_ATOMS: atom_id res chain seq x y z
N MET A 1 -6.86 9.41 13.93
CA MET A 1 -7.18 8.82 12.62
C MET A 1 -6.40 7.53 12.47
N LYS A 2 -7.05 6.44 12.05
CA LYS A 2 -6.40 5.13 11.89
C LYS A 2 -6.17 4.81 10.42
N ILE A 3 -4.94 4.44 10.08
CA ILE A 3 -4.47 4.19 8.73
C ILE A 3 -4.08 2.72 8.62
N MET A 4 -4.33 2.09 7.47
CA MET A 4 -3.98 0.71 7.17
C MET A 4 -3.34 0.60 5.80
N SER A 5 -2.19 -0.05 5.71
CA SER A 5 -1.58 -0.54 4.47
C SER A 5 -1.77 -2.04 4.40
N PHE A 6 -2.28 -2.56 3.29
CA PHE A 6 -2.58 -3.98 3.17
C PHE A 6 -2.41 -4.49 1.73
N ASN A 7 -1.40 -5.33 1.52
CA ASN A 7 -1.31 -6.14 0.30
C ASN A 7 -2.30 -7.30 0.43
N THR A 8 -3.29 -7.37 -0.46
CA THR A 8 -4.41 -8.32 -0.38
C THR A 8 -4.21 -9.57 -1.23
N GLN A 9 -3.11 -9.63 -2.00
CA GLN A 9 -2.91 -10.71 -2.96
C GLN A 9 -4.17 -10.95 -3.80
N HIS A 10 -4.66 -9.88 -4.47
CA HIS A 10 -5.91 -9.86 -5.26
C HIS A 10 -7.11 -10.50 -4.53
N CYS A 11 -7.21 -10.27 -3.22
CA CYS A 11 -8.24 -10.84 -2.31
C CYS A 11 -8.19 -12.37 -2.20
N LEU A 12 -7.01 -12.98 -2.38
CA LEU A 12 -6.80 -14.41 -2.16
C LEU A 12 -6.73 -14.69 -0.64
N ASN A 13 -7.67 -15.46 -0.13
CA ASN A 13 -7.60 -15.96 1.24
C ASN A 13 -6.41 -16.91 1.36
N PHE A 14 -5.42 -16.52 2.17
CA PHE A 14 -4.16 -17.27 2.32
C PHE A 14 -4.37 -18.71 2.77
N SER A 15 -5.28 -18.93 3.70
CA SER A 15 -5.52 -20.27 4.27
C SER A 15 -6.33 -21.18 3.34
N GLU A 16 -7.30 -20.61 2.61
CA GLU A 16 -8.23 -21.37 1.78
C GLU A 16 -7.88 -21.39 0.29
N GLN A 17 -6.88 -20.58 -0.11
CA GLN A 17 -6.39 -20.47 -1.49
C GLN A 17 -7.51 -20.20 -2.51
N LYS A 18 -8.46 -19.33 -2.14
CA LYS A 18 -9.56 -18.87 -2.98
C LYS A 18 -9.84 -17.39 -2.78
N ILE A 19 -10.44 -16.74 -3.76
CA ILE A 19 -10.85 -15.33 -3.65
C ILE A 19 -11.94 -15.22 -2.57
N ASP A 20 -11.69 -14.35 -1.57
CA ASP A 20 -12.60 -14.13 -0.44
C ASP A 20 -12.61 -12.65 -0.05
N TYR A 21 -13.54 -11.91 -0.63
CA TYR A 21 -13.72 -10.48 -0.35
C TYR A 21 -14.19 -10.22 1.09
N GLU A 22 -14.90 -11.18 1.68
CA GLU A 22 -15.47 -11.03 3.02
C GLU A 22 -14.38 -11.05 4.11
N ILE A 23 -13.37 -11.93 3.98
CA ILE A 23 -12.26 -11.95 4.94
C ILE A 23 -11.45 -10.66 4.87
N MET A 24 -11.22 -10.12 3.65
CA MET A 24 -10.51 -8.86 3.47
C MET A 24 -11.30 -7.69 4.07
N ALA A 25 -12.61 -7.62 3.77
CA ALA A 25 -13.47 -6.59 4.34
C ALA A 25 -13.58 -6.68 5.87
N ARG A 26 -13.71 -7.90 6.44
CA ARG A 26 -13.68 -8.10 7.89
C ARG A 26 -12.36 -7.68 8.52
N THR A 27 -11.24 -7.89 7.84
CA THR A 27 -9.93 -7.41 8.30
C THR A 27 -9.91 -5.88 8.37
N ILE A 28 -10.38 -5.19 7.32
CA ILE A 28 -10.46 -3.72 7.27
C ILE A 28 -11.38 -3.18 8.38
N THR A 29 -12.57 -3.75 8.51
CA THR A 29 -13.55 -3.31 9.53
C THR A 29 -13.11 -3.66 10.95
N GLY A 30 -12.50 -4.82 11.17
CA GLY A 30 -11.98 -5.25 12.45
C GLY A 30 -10.85 -4.36 12.98
N VAL A 31 -10.00 -3.85 12.08
CA VAL A 31 -8.99 -2.82 12.39
C VAL A 31 -9.68 -1.49 12.70
N GLY A 32 -10.81 -1.19 12.08
CA GLY A 32 -11.52 0.07 12.22
C GLY A 32 -10.80 1.23 11.51
N ALA A 33 -10.14 0.95 10.40
CA ALA A 33 -9.38 1.93 9.63
C ALA A 33 -10.28 3.06 9.09
N ASP A 34 -9.73 4.27 9.04
CA ASP A 34 -10.35 5.44 8.42
C ASP A 34 -9.84 5.63 6.99
N ILE A 35 -8.59 5.23 6.74
CA ILE A 35 -7.90 5.27 5.45
C ILE A 35 -7.21 3.93 5.22
N VAL A 36 -7.37 3.38 4.01
CA VAL A 36 -6.77 2.09 3.63
C VAL A 36 -6.09 2.20 2.27
N GLY A 37 -4.80 1.88 2.22
CA GLY A 37 -4.06 1.62 0.98
C GLY A 37 -4.02 0.11 0.73
N LEU A 38 -4.35 -0.28 -0.48
CA LEU A 38 -4.45 -1.67 -0.91
C LEU A 38 -3.48 -1.93 -2.07
N ASN A 39 -2.73 -3.02 -1.98
CA ASN A 39 -1.89 -3.47 -3.08
C ASN A 39 -2.43 -4.75 -3.71
N GLU A 40 -1.99 -5.03 -4.93
CA GLU A 40 -2.39 -6.20 -5.72
C GLU A 40 -3.90 -6.28 -5.97
N MET A 41 -4.48 -5.21 -6.47
CA MET A 41 -5.90 -5.14 -6.76
C MET A 41 -6.16 -5.33 -8.26
N PHE A 42 -7.25 -6.02 -8.60
CA PHE A 42 -7.78 -6.10 -9.96
C PHE A 42 -9.05 -5.27 -10.12
N ASP A 43 -9.28 -4.81 -11.36
CA ASP A 43 -10.50 -4.15 -11.79
C ASP A 43 -10.97 -4.73 -13.13
N GLU A 44 -12.18 -5.28 -13.16
CA GLU A 44 -12.75 -5.93 -14.35
C GLU A 44 -12.00 -7.20 -14.79
N GLY A 45 -12.20 -7.64 -16.06
CA GLY A 45 -11.58 -8.83 -16.58
C GLY A 45 -12.09 -10.10 -15.90
N LYS A 46 -11.19 -10.93 -15.41
CA LYS A 46 -11.50 -12.16 -14.66
C LYS A 46 -12.11 -11.86 -13.27
N PHE A 47 -11.72 -10.73 -12.69
CA PHE A 47 -12.21 -10.29 -11.40
C PHE A 47 -13.17 -9.12 -11.56
N ILE A 48 -14.05 -8.91 -10.57
CA ILE A 48 -14.83 -7.68 -10.44
C ILE A 48 -13.90 -6.55 -9.96
N ASN A 49 -14.36 -5.28 -10.00
CA ASN A 49 -13.62 -4.20 -9.34
C ASN A 49 -13.49 -4.49 -7.85
N GLN A 50 -12.32 -5.00 -7.45
CA GLN A 50 -12.06 -5.47 -6.09
C GLN A 50 -12.05 -4.31 -5.09
N THR A 51 -11.48 -3.16 -5.47
CA THR A 51 -11.45 -1.96 -4.62
C THR A 51 -12.88 -1.48 -4.31
N LYS A 52 -13.74 -1.40 -5.32
CA LYS A 52 -15.16 -1.06 -5.16
C LYS A 52 -15.87 -2.08 -4.26
N LYS A 53 -15.62 -3.37 -4.49
CA LYS A 53 -16.23 -4.44 -3.71
C LYS A 53 -15.85 -4.37 -2.23
N LEU A 54 -14.58 -4.11 -1.93
CA LEU A 54 -14.12 -3.91 -0.54
C LEU A 54 -14.70 -2.64 0.07
N SER A 55 -14.85 -1.55 -0.71
CA SER A 55 -15.55 -0.34 -0.27
C SER A 55 -16.99 -0.64 0.17
N GLU A 56 -17.75 -1.35 -0.66
CA GLU A 56 -19.13 -1.75 -0.37
C GLU A 56 -19.23 -2.61 0.90
N LEU A 57 -18.38 -3.64 1.03
CA LEU A 57 -18.42 -4.59 2.13
C LEU A 57 -17.89 -3.99 3.46
N SER A 58 -16.92 -3.10 3.40
CA SER A 58 -16.38 -2.42 4.59
C SER A 58 -17.18 -1.21 5.04
N GLY A 59 -18.07 -0.67 4.18
CA GLY A 59 -18.80 0.56 4.43
C GLY A 59 -17.95 1.84 4.36
N ILE A 60 -16.74 1.75 3.78
CA ILE A 60 -15.87 2.91 3.52
C ILE A 60 -16.15 3.40 2.11
N ASN A 61 -16.95 4.44 1.95
CA ASN A 61 -17.66 4.76 0.72
C ASN A 61 -16.84 5.52 -0.34
N ASN A 62 -15.72 6.16 0.02
CA ASN A 62 -14.87 6.84 -0.95
C ASN A 62 -13.72 5.92 -1.35
N TRP A 63 -13.58 5.68 -2.62
CA TRP A 63 -12.57 4.75 -3.14
C TRP A 63 -11.99 5.22 -4.47
N TYR A 64 -10.80 4.73 -4.79
CA TYR A 64 -10.14 4.92 -6.08
C TYR A 64 -9.29 3.70 -6.41
N PHE A 65 -9.32 3.26 -7.67
CA PHE A 65 -8.43 2.23 -8.20
C PHE A 65 -7.45 2.87 -9.17
N ALA A 66 -6.16 2.65 -8.92
CA ALA A 66 -5.06 3.14 -9.75
C ALA A 66 -4.50 1.98 -10.57
N GLN A 67 -4.83 1.94 -11.85
CA GLN A 67 -4.31 0.94 -12.78
C GLN A 67 -2.83 1.20 -13.08
N ALA A 68 -1.98 0.21 -12.86
CA ALA A 68 -0.58 0.20 -13.29
C ALA A 68 -0.42 -0.43 -14.67
N ILE A 69 -0.99 -1.62 -14.85
CA ILE A 69 -0.89 -2.41 -16.08
C ILE A 69 -2.24 -3.03 -16.44
N ILE A 70 -2.30 -3.65 -17.62
CA ILE A 70 -3.31 -4.64 -17.97
C ILE A 70 -2.59 -6.00 -17.99
N ASP A 71 -2.87 -6.81 -16.98
CA ASP A 71 -2.37 -8.18 -16.88
C ASP A 71 -3.32 -9.17 -17.59
N THR A 72 -2.93 -10.44 -17.65
CA THR A 72 -3.73 -11.52 -18.27
C THR A 72 -5.12 -11.66 -17.68
N ASP A 73 -5.26 -11.35 -16.39
CA ASP A 73 -6.53 -11.44 -15.65
C ASP A 73 -7.33 -10.12 -15.63
N GLY A 74 -6.78 -9.02 -16.15
CA GLY A 74 -7.43 -7.71 -16.25
C GLY A 74 -6.57 -6.53 -15.78
N PRO A 75 -7.14 -5.33 -15.68
CA PRO A 75 -6.47 -4.17 -15.09
C PRO A 75 -6.00 -4.45 -13.66
N TYR A 76 -4.72 -4.20 -13.39
CA TYR A 76 -4.05 -4.50 -12.13
C TYR A 76 -3.32 -3.28 -11.57
N GLY A 77 -3.31 -3.13 -10.25
CA GLY A 77 -2.66 -2.00 -9.62
C GLY A 77 -2.96 -1.85 -8.13
N ASN A 78 -3.14 -0.60 -7.70
CA ASN A 78 -3.36 -0.24 -6.30
C ASN A 78 -4.78 0.26 -6.05
N GLY A 79 -5.32 -0.05 -4.87
CA GLY A 79 -6.60 0.43 -4.38
C GLY A 79 -6.46 1.42 -3.23
N PHE A 80 -7.48 2.25 -3.06
CA PHE A 80 -7.56 3.21 -1.98
C PHE A 80 -8.99 3.31 -1.45
N LEU A 81 -9.16 3.28 -0.11
CA LEU A 81 -10.44 3.51 0.55
C LEU A 81 -10.29 4.62 1.59
N SER A 82 -11.31 5.47 1.73
CA SER A 82 -11.32 6.54 2.72
C SER A 82 -12.74 6.80 3.28
N LYS A 83 -12.83 7.02 4.60
CA LYS A 83 -14.03 7.58 5.21
C LYS A 83 -14.20 9.06 4.88
N TYR A 84 -13.10 9.74 4.53
CA TYR A 84 -13.11 11.14 4.15
C TYR A 84 -13.33 11.28 2.65
N PRO A 85 -14.10 12.29 2.19
CA PRO A 85 -14.31 12.54 0.77
C PRO A 85 -12.99 12.77 0.03
N ILE A 86 -12.89 12.19 -1.18
CA ILE A 86 -11.76 12.37 -2.08
C ILE A 86 -12.02 13.61 -2.92
N LYS A 87 -11.17 14.63 -2.78
CA LYS A 87 -11.20 15.86 -3.56
C LYS A 87 -10.65 15.63 -4.98
N LYS A 88 -9.54 14.90 -5.06
CA LYS A 88 -8.87 14.52 -6.31
C LYS A 88 -8.15 13.20 -6.12
N ALA A 89 -8.16 12.35 -7.12
CA ALA A 89 -7.30 11.18 -7.18
C ALA A 89 -6.70 11.03 -8.58
N GLU A 90 -5.48 10.53 -8.64
CA GLU A 90 -4.75 10.31 -9.88
C GLU A 90 -3.83 9.10 -9.79
N THR A 91 -3.61 8.48 -10.95
CA THR A 91 -2.64 7.40 -11.15
C THR A 91 -1.38 7.97 -11.78
N ILE A 92 -0.24 7.81 -11.14
CA ILE A 92 1.06 8.23 -11.62
C ILE A 92 1.83 6.96 -11.98
N ILE A 93 2.10 6.75 -13.26
CA ILE A 93 2.89 5.59 -13.69
C ILE A 93 4.34 5.80 -13.26
N ILE A 94 4.90 4.83 -12.57
CA ILE A 94 6.32 4.80 -12.23
C ILE A 94 7.08 4.40 -13.50
N PRO A 95 8.06 5.20 -13.97
CA PRO A 95 8.79 4.91 -15.20
C PRO A 95 9.51 3.57 -15.12
N ASP A 96 9.29 2.71 -16.10
CA ASP A 96 10.03 1.46 -16.24
C ASP A 96 11.51 1.75 -16.50
N PRO A 97 12.44 0.99 -15.89
CA PRO A 97 13.86 1.14 -16.17
C PRO A 97 14.19 0.86 -17.63
N ASN A 98 15.02 1.72 -18.23
CA ASN A 98 15.52 1.53 -19.60
C ASN A 98 16.97 2.04 -19.72
N PRO A 99 17.98 1.16 -19.93
CA PRO A 99 17.87 -0.30 -19.98
C PRO A 99 17.54 -0.94 -18.63
N LYS A 100 16.94 -2.13 -18.65
CA LYS A 100 16.74 -2.98 -17.47
C LYS A 100 18.07 -3.55 -17.00
N MET A 101 18.34 -3.51 -15.69
CA MET A 101 19.61 -3.97 -15.11
C MET A 101 19.71 -5.49 -15.02
N VAL A 102 18.57 -6.20 -14.86
CA VAL A 102 18.53 -7.66 -14.74
C VAL A 102 17.98 -8.27 -16.02
N GLU A 103 18.84 -8.92 -16.81
CA GLU A 103 18.43 -9.64 -18.00
C GLU A 103 17.56 -10.85 -17.61
N GLY A 104 16.36 -10.94 -18.18
CA GLY A 104 15.39 -11.99 -17.83
C GLY A 104 14.73 -11.82 -16.46
N GLY A 105 14.93 -10.70 -15.79
CA GLY A 105 14.26 -10.36 -14.54
C GLY A 105 12.73 -10.23 -14.71
N CYS A 106 12.00 -10.48 -13.64
CA CYS A 106 10.56 -10.23 -13.59
C CYS A 106 10.34 -8.72 -13.37
N TYR A 107 9.98 -8.02 -14.44
CA TYR A 107 9.66 -6.59 -14.42
C TYR A 107 8.17 -6.39 -14.65
N GLU A 108 7.57 -5.55 -13.82
CA GLU A 108 6.15 -5.20 -13.90
C GLU A 108 5.98 -3.70 -13.69
N THR A 109 5.37 -3.01 -14.65
CA THR A 109 5.09 -1.59 -14.51
C THR A 109 4.26 -1.33 -13.26
N ARG A 110 4.73 -0.40 -12.43
CA ARG A 110 4.11 -0.02 -11.17
C ARG A 110 3.51 1.39 -11.25
N CYS A 111 2.67 1.71 -10.30
CA CYS A 111 2.11 3.06 -10.17
C CYS A 111 2.15 3.56 -8.74
N LEU A 112 2.18 4.88 -8.61
CA LEU A 112 1.90 5.61 -7.40
C LEU A 112 0.45 6.14 -7.50
N LEU A 113 -0.44 5.69 -6.63
CA LEU A 113 -1.75 6.27 -6.44
C LEU A 113 -1.58 7.52 -5.57
N LYS A 114 -2.15 8.65 -5.99
CA LYS A 114 -2.18 9.88 -5.20
C LYS A 114 -3.62 10.33 -5.01
N ALA A 115 -4.04 10.51 -3.76
CA ALA A 115 -5.35 11.02 -3.39
C ALA A 115 -5.23 12.24 -2.48
N GLU A 116 -5.90 13.33 -2.83
CA GLU A 116 -6.09 14.50 -2.00
C GLU A 116 -7.48 14.41 -1.35
N LEU A 117 -7.53 14.52 -0.02
CA LEU A 117 -8.75 14.43 0.75
C LEU A 117 -9.28 15.83 1.13
N GLU A 118 -10.60 15.95 1.33
CA GLU A 118 -11.20 17.23 1.74
C GLU A 118 -10.75 17.70 3.14
N ASN A 119 -10.31 16.76 4.00
CA ASN A 119 -9.73 17.10 5.30
C ASN A 119 -8.28 17.62 5.22
N GLY A 120 -7.74 17.78 4.00
CA GLY A 120 -6.42 18.36 3.72
C GLY A 120 -5.26 17.37 3.72
N TYR A 121 -5.49 16.08 3.89
CA TYR A 121 -4.42 15.08 3.77
C TYR A 121 -4.17 14.69 2.31
N THR A 122 -2.91 14.50 1.96
CA THR A 122 -2.48 13.80 0.74
C THR A 122 -2.07 12.39 1.09
N VAL A 123 -2.62 11.41 0.39
CA VAL A 123 -2.32 9.99 0.60
C VAL A 123 -1.72 9.41 -0.67
N LEU A 124 -0.60 8.74 -0.51
CA LEU A 124 0.14 8.04 -1.57
C LEU A 124 0.12 6.54 -1.27
N VAL A 125 -0.25 5.73 -2.27
CA VAL A 125 -0.19 4.26 -2.17
C VAL A 125 0.68 3.73 -3.29
N THR A 126 1.66 2.89 -2.95
CA THR A 126 2.61 2.32 -3.90
C THR A 126 2.78 0.82 -3.70
N HIS A 127 3.23 0.14 -4.74
CA HIS A 127 3.73 -1.24 -4.68
C HIS A 127 5.02 -1.29 -5.51
N PHE A 128 6.16 -1.58 -4.88
CA PHE A 128 7.45 -1.61 -5.56
C PHE A 128 7.61 -2.88 -6.40
N GLY A 129 8.39 -2.78 -7.47
CA GLY A 129 8.90 -3.94 -8.19
C GLY A 129 9.93 -4.73 -7.39
N LEU A 130 10.35 -5.88 -7.91
CA LEU A 130 11.29 -6.78 -7.23
C LEU A 130 12.76 -6.46 -7.58
N ASN A 131 13.02 -5.72 -8.66
CA ASN A 131 14.36 -5.39 -9.10
C ASN A 131 14.81 -4.03 -8.56
N PHE A 132 16.10 -3.90 -8.29
CA PHE A 132 16.69 -2.70 -7.70
C PHE A 132 16.38 -1.42 -8.50
N ASP A 133 16.49 -1.48 -9.82
CA ASP A 133 16.24 -0.34 -10.72
C ASP A 133 14.77 0.08 -10.78
N GLU A 134 13.82 -0.86 -10.62
CA GLU A 134 12.39 -0.54 -10.43
C GLU A 134 12.16 0.17 -9.10
N GLN A 135 12.79 -0.32 -8.03
CA GLN A 135 12.71 0.25 -6.68
C GLN A 135 13.32 1.66 -6.63
N GLU A 136 14.45 1.88 -7.32
CA GLU A 136 15.07 3.20 -7.45
C GLU A 136 14.15 4.18 -8.21
N SER A 137 13.53 3.74 -9.30
CA SER A 137 12.54 4.51 -10.05
C SER A 137 11.32 4.89 -9.20
N ALA A 138 10.84 3.92 -8.38
CA ALA A 138 9.72 4.17 -7.46
C ALA A 138 10.08 5.20 -6.39
N VAL A 139 11.24 5.09 -5.75
CA VAL A 139 11.72 6.08 -4.77
C VAL A 139 11.81 7.47 -5.39
N LYS A 140 12.39 7.59 -6.60
CA LYS A 140 12.49 8.86 -7.30
C LYS A 140 11.11 9.48 -7.56
N THR A 141 10.17 8.69 -8.06
CA THR A 141 8.79 9.14 -8.31
C THR A 141 8.11 9.58 -7.01
N ILE A 142 8.26 8.83 -5.91
CA ILE A 142 7.71 9.18 -4.61
C ILE A 142 8.25 10.54 -4.14
N LEU A 143 9.56 10.77 -4.22
CA LEU A 143 10.20 12.01 -3.77
C LEU A 143 9.71 13.26 -4.51
N GLU A 144 9.21 13.11 -5.74
CA GLU A 144 8.61 14.18 -6.53
C GLU A 144 7.16 14.50 -6.08
N HIS A 145 6.49 13.57 -5.36
CA HIS A 145 5.07 13.67 -5.04
C HIS A 145 4.73 13.74 -3.54
N ILE A 146 5.69 13.44 -2.64
CA ILE A 146 5.50 13.66 -1.21
C ILE A 146 5.47 15.16 -0.90
N SER A 147 4.63 15.56 0.05
CA SER A 147 4.62 16.90 0.62
C SER A 147 5.15 16.88 2.05
N ASP A 148 5.64 18.03 2.52
CA ASP A 148 6.27 18.14 3.84
C ASP A 148 5.23 18.24 4.97
N GLU A 149 3.94 18.41 4.61
CA GLU A 149 2.83 18.51 5.56
C GLU A 149 1.65 17.65 5.13
N ARG A 150 0.96 17.05 6.10
CA ARG A 150 -0.27 16.26 5.97
C ARG A 150 -0.19 15.20 4.88
N CYS A 151 0.98 14.57 4.76
CA CYS A 151 1.25 13.55 3.75
C CYS A 151 1.40 12.18 4.39
N ILE A 152 0.73 11.19 3.79
CA ILE A 152 0.79 9.78 4.17
C ILE A 152 1.25 9.01 2.95
N LEU A 153 2.30 8.21 3.09
CA LEU A 153 2.80 7.28 2.08
C LEU A 153 2.73 5.87 2.64
N MET A 154 2.11 4.96 1.91
CA MET A 154 1.98 3.57 2.35
C MET A 154 2.03 2.58 1.20
N GLY A 155 2.28 1.30 1.52
CA GLY A 155 2.25 0.19 0.58
C GLY A 155 3.23 -0.91 0.89
N ASP A 156 3.32 -1.86 -0.04
CA ASP A 156 4.35 -2.88 -0.10
C ASP A 156 5.54 -2.36 -0.89
N PHE A 157 6.66 -2.20 -0.21
CA PHE A 157 7.90 -1.68 -0.81
C PHE A 157 8.84 -2.79 -1.31
N ASN A 158 8.54 -4.05 -1.02
CA ASN A 158 9.38 -5.20 -1.39
C ASN A 158 10.87 -5.08 -0.97
N ILE A 159 11.17 -4.22 0.00
CA ILE A 159 12.51 -4.03 0.58
C ILE A 159 12.44 -3.96 2.10
N THR A 160 13.50 -4.42 2.76
CA THR A 160 13.61 -4.44 4.23
C THR A 160 14.02 -3.08 4.80
N PRO A 161 13.80 -2.82 6.11
CA PRO A 161 14.06 -1.51 6.74
C PRO A 161 15.51 -1.03 6.67
N ASP A 162 16.47 -1.93 6.49
CA ASP A 162 17.91 -1.66 6.36
C ASP A 162 18.35 -1.35 4.92
N ASN A 163 17.44 -1.45 3.95
CA ASN A 163 17.75 -1.14 2.55
C ASN A 163 18.03 0.35 2.38
N PRO A 164 19.19 0.74 1.80
CA PRO A 164 19.59 2.15 1.64
C PRO A 164 18.67 2.95 0.72
N LEU A 165 17.87 2.32 -0.14
CA LEU A 165 16.87 3.00 -0.97
C LEU A 165 15.78 3.70 -0.16
N LEU A 166 15.56 3.30 1.11
CA LEU A 166 14.61 3.98 1.99
C LEU A 166 15.14 5.28 2.60
N GLU A 167 16.45 5.49 2.61
CA GLU A 167 17.05 6.66 3.29
C GLU A 167 16.57 8.01 2.74
N PRO A 168 16.40 8.23 1.41
CA PRO A 168 15.84 9.49 0.90
C PRO A 168 14.39 9.74 1.37
N ILE A 169 13.58 8.69 1.50
CA ILE A 169 12.20 8.79 2.04
C ILE A 169 12.26 9.11 3.54
N LYS A 170 13.05 8.36 4.32
CA LYS A 170 13.23 8.57 5.77
C LYS A 170 13.82 9.94 6.13
N ALA A 171 14.56 10.57 5.20
CA ALA A 171 15.06 11.93 5.39
C ALA A 171 13.95 13.00 5.35
N ARG A 172 12.80 12.71 4.76
CA ARG A 172 11.66 13.62 4.60
C ARG A 172 10.40 13.18 5.35
N MET A 173 10.28 11.90 5.67
CA MET A 173 9.09 11.31 6.29
C MET A 173 9.47 10.48 7.52
N VAL A 174 8.54 10.31 8.42
CA VAL A 174 8.67 9.50 9.63
C VAL A 174 8.08 8.11 9.36
N ASP A 175 8.88 7.06 9.53
CA ASP A 175 8.36 5.68 9.55
C ASP A 175 7.54 5.48 10.83
N THR A 176 6.26 5.17 10.67
CA THR A 176 5.35 4.98 11.82
C THR A 176 5.71 3.76 12.67
N ALA A 177 6.46 2.81 12.11
CA ALA A 177 6.96 1.63 12.83
C ALA A 177 8.12 1.95 13.78
N LYS A 178 8.82 3.07 13.57
CA LYS A 178 10.00 3.45 14.37
C LYS A 178 9.62 3.62 15.84
N GLY A 179 10.26 2.83 16.70
CA GLY A 179 10.00 2.81 18.14
C GLY A 179 8.79 1.98 18.58
N PHE A 180 8.01 1.43 17.66
CA PHE A 180 6.84 0.58 17.96
C PHE A 180 7.01 -0.87 17.49
N LEU A 181 7.75 -1.12 16.39
CA LEU A 181 7.73 -2.40 15.68
C LEU A 181 9.13 -2.91 15.28
N GLU A 182 10.13 -2.79 16.15
CA GLU A 182 11.52 -3.16 15.80
C GLU A 182 11.72 -4.63 15.40
N SER A 183 10.78 -5.53 15.76
CA SER A 183 10.89 -6.98 15.53
C SER A 183 9.71 -7.61 14.79
N LYS A 184 8.70 -6.85 14.37
CA LYS A 184 7.53 -7.40 13.70
C LYS A 184 7.70 -7.43 12.18
N GLY A 185 7.56 -8.62 11.59
CA GLY A 185 7.49 -8.81 10.13
C GLY A 185 6.07 -8.69 9.60
N SER A 186 5.95 -8.38 8.30
CA SER A 186 4.67 -8.36 7.59
C SER A 186 4.49 -9.52 6.62
N TRP A 187 5.58 -10.17 6.19
CA TRP A 187 5.56 -11.26 5.22
C TRP A 187 6.48 -12.43 5.61
N PRO A 188 6.08 -13.69 5.34
CA PRO A 188 4.71 -14.14 5.03
C PRO A 188 3.81 -14.06 6.28
N SER A 189 2.49 -13.95 6.10
CA SER A 189 1.56 -13.63 7.20
C SER A 189 1.48 -14.69 8.30
N ASP A 190 1.63 -15.98 7.96
CA ASP A 190 1.58 -17.10 8.90
C ASP A 190 2.84 -17.21 9.79
N ASN A 191 4.01 -16.85 9.23
CA ASN A 191 5.28 -16.91 9.95
C ASN A 191 6.23 -15.80 9.46
N PRO A 192 5.98 -14.53 9.83
CA PRO A 192 6.70 -13.39 9.28
C PRO A 192 8.20 -13.47 9.46
N LYS A 193 8.93 -13.23 8.37
CA LYS A 193 10.40 -13.23 8.31
C LYS A 193 10.97 -11.85 8.10
N ILE A 194 10.25 -11.00 7.36
CA ILE A 194 10.68 -9.66 6.96
C ILE A 194 9.53 -8.66 7.07
N LYS A 195 9.88 -7.41 7.28
CA LYS A 195 8.97 -6.26 7.17
C LYS A 195 9.21 -5.60 5.82
N ILE A 196 8.20 -5.59 4.96
CA ILE A 196 8.24 -4.98 3.62
C ILE A 196 7.07 -4.03 3.37
N ASP A 197 6.07 -4.04 4.25
CA ASP A 197 4.95 -3.11 4.24
C ASP A 197 5.23 -1.91 5.14
N TYR A 198 4.93 -0.69 4.65
CA TYR A 198 5.24 0.55 5.34
C TYR A 198 4.07 1.52 5.37
N ILE A 199 4.08 2.35 6.41
CA ILE A 199 3.34 3.61 6.51
C ILE A 199 4.34 4.67 6.94
N PHE A 200 4.59 5.66 6.09
CA PHE A 200 5.34 6.86 6.38
C PHE A 200 4.41 8.05 6.47
N VAL A 201 4.72 8.99 7.33
CA VAL A 201 3.96 10.23 7.49
C VAL A 201 4.89 11.44 7.44
N SER A 202 4.37 12.60 7.00
CA SER A 202 5.14 13.85 7.06
C SER A 202 5.45 14.24 8.51
N PRO A 203 6.54 15.00 8.75
CA PRO A 203 7.03 15.29 10.10
C PRO A 203 6.07 16.06 11.02
N ASP A 204 5.07 16.75 10.45
CA ASP A 204 4.02 17.48 11.18
C ASP A 204 2.97 16.57 11.81
N ILE A 205 2.92 15.29 11.40
CA ILE A 205 1.95 14.31 11.87
C ILE A 205 2.47 13.59 13.12
N ASN A 206 1.70 13.62 14.20
CA ASN A 206 2.03 12.91 15.42
C ASN A 206 1.55 11.44 15.34
N VAL A 207 2.49 10.49 15.39
CA VAL A 207 2.20 9.05 15.44
C VAL A 207 1.90 8.66 16.89
N ILE A 208 0.70 8.15 17.15
CA ILE A 208 0.24 7.72 18.48
C ILE A 208 0.63 6.26 18.71
N SER A 209 0.41 5.40 17.72
CA SER A 209 0.74 3.97 17.79
C SER A 209 0.89 3.40 16.39
N ALA A 210 1.59 2.27 16.30
CA ALA A 210 1.64 1.44 15.10
C ALA A 210 1.62 -0.04 15.49
N ASP A 211 1.10 -0.89 14.60
CA ASP A 211 1.10 -2.34 14.78
C ASP A 211 1.11 -3.08 13.44
N ILE A 212 1.58 -4.32 13.46
CA ILE A 212 1.41 -5.34 12.43
C ILE A 212 0.72 -6.52 13.15
N PRO A 213 -0.63 -6.52 13.20
CA PRO A 213 -1.38 -7.53 13.94
C PRO A 213 -1.26 -8.92 13.32
N GLU A 214 -1.42 -9.96 14.13
CA GLU A 214 -1.38 -11.36 13.70
C GLU A 214 -2.68 -11.77 12.97
N ILE A 215 -2.90 -11.14 11.80
CA ILE A 215 -4.03 -11.41 10.92
C ILE A 215 -3.52 -12.16 9.70
N ILE A 216 -4.11 -13.33 9.43
CA ILE A 216 -3.79 -14.21 8.30
C ILE A 216 -4.99 -14.21 7.34
N ALA A 217 -5.18 -13.12 6.60
CA ALA A 217 -6.20 -13.01 5.57
C ALA A 217 -5.59 -13.11 4.17
N SER A 218 -4.46 -12.46 3.94
CA SER A 218 -3.59 -12.48 2.77
C SER A 218 -2.26 -13.13 3.13
N ASP A 219 -1.34 -13.27 2.19
CA ASP A 219 0.07 -13.65 2.45
C ASP A 219 0.85 -12.52 3.15
N HIS A 220 0.32 -11.29 3.20
CA HIS A 220 0.82 -10.19 4.01
C HIS A 220 -0.05 -9.94 5.24
N ARG A 221 0.59 -9.53 6.35
CA ARG A 221 -0.10 -8.92 7.50
C ARG A 221 -0.31 -7.43 7.25
N PRO A 222 -1.48 -6.87 7.59
CA PRO A 222 -1.66 -5.43 7.46
C PRO A 222 -0.74 -4.66 8.41
N HIS A 223 -0.16 -3.55 7.92
CA HIS A 223 0.48 -2.55 8.76
C HIS A 223 -0.54 -1.47 9.10
N ILE A 224 -0.69 -1.15 10.38
CA ILE A 224 -1.63 -0.14 10.86
C ILE A 224 -0.90 0.94 11.66
N ALA A 225 -1.40 2.17 11.58
CA ALA A 225 -0.92 3.28 12.40
C ALA A 225 -2.08 4.15 12.87
N GLU A 226 -1.99 4.69 14.08
CA GLU A 226 -2.88 5.72 14.58
C GLU A 226 -2.13 7.05 14.67
N ILE A 227 -2.72 8.09 14.09
CA ILE A 227 -2.12 9.43 13.98
C ILE A 227 -3.08 10.51 14.48
N LYS A 228 -2.49 11.66 14.85
CA LYS A 228 -3.21 12.85 15.28
C LYS A 228 -2.61 14.11 14.65
#